data_e483e30e53a55c3193fd07bee70481ba
#
_entry.id   e483e30e53a55c3193fd07bee70481ba
#
_cell.length_a   1.000
_cell.length_b   1.000
_cell.length_c   1.000
_cell.angle_alpha   90.00
_cell.angle_beta   90.00
_cell.angle_gamma   90.00
#
_symmetry.space_group_name_H-M   'P 1'
#
loop_
_entity.id
_entity.type
_entity.pdbx_description
1 polymer ?
#
loop_
_entity_poly.entity_id
_entity_poly.type
_entity_poly.pdbx_seq_one_letter_code
_entity_poly.pdbx_strand_id
1 'polypeptide(L)'
;MKCWVCGDEARTGEHTIKKSDLSAIFGHVSQNRPLYRHVASQRNVPVKGLNVDLLKSGGRLCAPCNNQRSQPFDRSWERLSAALRAKTALRPGDRIDLGKVFPGAVRKSMLNVHLYFVKLFGCIIAESSLPIDIHEFSQAILSASAHPKVHLAISPLTYGLPFASVGYSDMNTAQVNGRVAYATWFLTLDRFSVRVMYAEPTEHRKGLIDSWHPSTIKKCLRVSRF
;
A
#
# COMPACT_ATOMS: atom_id res chain seq x y z
N MET A 1 1.48 17.69 -16.11
CA MET A 1 0.53 16.63 -15.68
C MET A 1 -0.22 17.14 -14.46
N LYS A 2 -1.48 16.78 -14.27
CA LYS A 2 -2.28 17.22 -13.10
C LYS A 2 -2.20 16.19 -11.95
N CYS A 3 -2.28 16.68 -10.73
CA CYS A 3 -2.39 15.88 -9.51
C CYS A 3 -3.77 15.21 -9.48
N TRP A 4 -3.80 13.89 -9.40
CA TRP A 4 -5.07 13.17 -9.39
C TRP A 4 -5.90 13.43 -8.11
N VAL A 5 -5.27 13.95 -7.03
CA VAL A 5 -5.96 14.26 -5.77
C VAL A 5 -6.65 15.64 -5.82
N CYS A 6 -5.96 16.70 -6.25
CA CYS A 6 -6.49 18.08 -6.13
C CYS A 6 -6.58 18.83 -7.46
N GLY A 7 -6.09 18.26 -8.56
CA GLY A 7 -6.08 18.93 -9.87
C GLY A 7 -4.93 19.90 -10.10
N ASP A 8 -4.15 20.26 -9.10
CA ASP A 8 -2.99 21.17 -9.23
C ASP A 8 -1.87 20.56 -10.08
N GLU A 9 -0.87 21.37 -10.42
CA GLU A 9 0.28 20.89 -11.17
C GLU A 9 1.06 19.83 -10.37
N ALA A 10 1.25 18.66 -10.97
CA ALA A 10 1.91 17.52 -10.37
C ALA A 10 3.35 17.37 -10.87
N ARG A 11 4.31 17.40 -9.95
CA ARG A 11 5.76 17.29 -10.25
C ARG A 11 6.44 16.18 -9.46
N THR A 12 5.72 15.50 -8.55
CA THR A 12 6.30 14.46 -7.69
C THR A 12 5.70 13.09 -7.99
N GLY A 13 6.51 12.04 -7.92
CA GLY A 13 6.08 10.65 -7.93
C GLY A 13 6.06 10.06 -6.52
N GLU A 14 5.07 9.25 -6.21
CA GLU A 14 5.02 8.49 -4.98
C GLU A 14 5.88 7.22 -5.09
N HIS A 15 6.63 6.89 -4.06
CA HIS A 15 7.32 5.60 -4.01
C HIS A 15 6.30 4.47 -3.89
N THR A 16 6.33 3.53 -4.83
CA THR A 16 5.45 2.34 -4.79
C THR A 16 5.74 1.49 -3.56
N ILE A 17 7.01 1.39 -3.17
CA ILE A 17 7.44 0.81 -1.91
C ILE A 17 8.07 1.93 -1.08
N LYS A 18 7.59 2.12 0.13
CA LYS A 18 8.08 3.19 1.02
C LYS A 18 9.60 3.12 1.20
N LYS A 19 10.27 4.25 1.04
CA LYS A 19 11.73 4.32 1.20
C LYS A 19 12.22 3.83 2.57
N SER A 20 11.46 4.11 3.64
CA SER A 20 11.78 3.61 4.99
C SER A 20 11.70 2.10 5.10
N ASP A 21 10.76 1.44 4.39
CA ASP A 21 10.69 -0.02 4.31
C ASP A 21 11.88 -0.60 3.57
N LEU A 22 12.24 -0.01 2.42
CA LEU A 22 13.44 -0.41 1.67
C LEU A 22 14.71 -0.28 2.51
N SER A 23 14.88 0.85 3.20
CA SER A 23 16.03 1.08 4.08
C SER A 23 16.09 0.09 5.25
N ALA A 24 14.93 -0.25 5.83
CA ALA A 24 14.86 -1.19 6.94
C ALA A 24 15.14 -2.64 6.53
N ILE A 25 14.79 -3.02 5.30
CA ILE A 25 14.96 -4.39 4.79
C ILE A 25 16.37 -4.59 4.21
N PHE A 26 16.86 -3.63 3.43
CA PHE A 26 18.13 -3.79 2.69
C PHE A 26 19.29 -2.99 3.27
N GLY A 27 19.05 -2.10 4.23
CA GLY A 27 20.06 -1.21 4.79
C GLY A 27 20.50 -0.11 3.81
N HIS A 28 21.78 0.20 3.82
CA HIS A 28 22.35 1.23 2.95
C HIS A 28 22.47 0.73 1.50
N VAL A 29 21.86 1.48 0.58
CA VAL A 29 21.89 1.23 -0.87
C VAL A 29 22.71 2.32 -1.56
N SER A 30 23.71 1.92 -2.32
CA SER A 30 24.64 2.82 -3.02
C SER A 30 25.11 2.22 -4.34
N GLN A 31 25.96 2.94 -5.06
CA GLN A 31 26.60 2.42 -6.30
C GLN A 31 27.43 1.14 -6.05
N ASN A 32 28.09 1.06 -4.89
CA ASN A 32 28.92 -0.09 -4.53
C ASN A 32 28.08 -1.22 -3.88
N ARG A 33 26.85 -0.94 -3.49
CA ARG A 33 25.90 -1.89 -2.91
C ARG A 33 24.49 -1.66 -3.48
N PRO A 34 24.28 -1.93 -4.78
CA PRO A 34 23.00 -1.70 -5.42
C PRO A 34 21.99 -2.78 -5.03
N LEU A 35 20.71 -2.43 -5.10
CA LEU A 35 19.63 -3.40 -5.23
C LEU A 35 19.45 -3.76 -6.71
N TYR A 36 18.78 -4.87 -6.96
CA TYR A 36 18.44 -5.26 -8.32
C TYR A 36 16.94 -5.33 -8.48
N ARG A 37 16.41 -4.57 -9.44
CA ARG A 37 15.01 -4.61 -9.81
C ARG A 37 14.79 -5.63 -10.92
N HIS A 38 13.74 -6.42 -10.76
CA HIS A 38 13.26 -7.37 -11.76
C HIS A 38 11.81 -7.06 -12.09
N VAL A 39 11.50 -6.94 -13.36
CA VAL A 39 10.14 -6.87 -13.92
C VAL A 39 10.07 -7.79 -15.13
N ALA A 40 8.86 -8.06 -15.63
CA ALA A 40 8.66 -8.99 -16.74
C ALA A 40 9.51 -8.65 -17.98
N SER A 41 9.65 -7.35 -18.30
CA SER A 41 10.40 -6.86 -19.45
C SER A 41 11.91 -6.68 -19.22
N GLN A 42 12.36 -6.57 -17.96
CA GLN A 42 13.75 -6.27 -17.63
C GLN A 42 14.18 -6.97 -16.35
N ARG A 43 15.32 -7.64 -16.37
CA ARG A 43 15.92 -8.30 -15.19
C ARG A 43 17.24 -7.65 -14.84
N ASN A 44 17.64 -7.77 -13.57
CA ASN A 44 18.93 -7.31 -13.04
C ASN A 44 19.21 -5.82 -13.26
N VAL A 45 18.18 -4.96 -13.24
CA VAL A 45 18.36 -3.51 -13.35
C VAL A 45 18.91 -2.97 -12.03
N PRO A 46 20.15 -2.42 -12.00
CA PRO A 46 20.74 -1.95 -10.75
C PRO A 46 20.06 -0.66 -10.26
N VAL A 47 19.62 -0.68 -9.02
CA VAL A 47 19.08 0.45 -8.28
C VAL A 47 20.17 0.97 -7.35
N LYS A 48 20.82 2.05 -7.75
CA LYS A 48 22.02 2.60 -7.07
C LYS A 48 21.69 3.57 -5.92
N GLY A 49 20.41 3.73 -5.60
CA GLY A 49 19.95 4.59 -4.51
C GLY A 49 18.43 4.55 -4.39
N LEU A 50 17.91 4.90 -3.21
CA LEU A 50 16.48 4.78 -2.91
C LEU A 50 15.62 5.98 -3.37
N ASN A 51 16.21 7.01 -3.97
CA ASN A 51 15.48 8.19 -4.47
C ASN A 51 15.26 8.20 -5.98
N VAL A 52 15.64 7.14 -6.69
CA VAL A 52 15.54 7.06 -8.15
C VAL A 52 14.09 6.94 -8.60
N ASP A 53 13.77 7.51 -9.77
CA ASP A 53 12.41 7.50 -10.33
C ASP A 53 11.92 6.08 -10.66
N LEU A 54 12.83 5.14 -10.86
CA LEU A 54 12.55 3.73 -11.08
C LEU A 54 11.73 3.07 -9.94
N LEU A 55 11.77 3.65 -8.74
CA LEU A 55 11.03 3.19 -7.56
C LEU A 55 9.74 3.97 -7.31
N LYS A 56 9.39 4.91 -8.20
CA LYS A 56 8.21 5.76 -8.06
C LYS A 56 7.14 5.38 -9.06
N SER A 57 5.88 5.53 -8.66
CA SER A 57 4.73 5.43 -9.56
C SER A 57 4.71 6.59 -10.56
N GLY A 58 4.24 6.32 -11.78
CA GLY A 58 3.93 7.32 -12.78
C GLY A 58 2.70 8.18 -12.44
N GLY A 59 1.82 7.70 -11.56
CA GLY A 59 0.67 8.45 -11.05
C GLY A 59 1.12 9.65 -10.22
N ARG A 60 1.06 10.84 -10.84
CA ARG A 60 1.68 12.05 -10.30
C ARG A 60 0.83 12.73 -9.23
N LEU A 61 1.52 13.26 -8.23
CA LEU A 61 0.98 14.07 -7.14
C LEU A 61 1.67 15.44 -7.10
N CYS A 62 0.95 16.46 -6.64
CA CYS A 62 1.59 17.73 -6.27
C CYS A 62 2.32 17.59 -4.92
N ALA A 63 3.30 18.43 -4.65
CA ALA A 63 4.08 18.38 -3.42
C ALA A 63 3.21 18.50 -2.13
N PRO A 64 2.20 19.38 -2.06
CA PRO A 64 1.29 19.44 -0.91
C PRO A 64 0.55 18.11 -0.66
N CYS A 65 0.02 17.46 -1.70
CA CYS A 65 -0.70 16.18 -1.54
C CYS A 65 0.25 15.03 -1.20
N ASN A 66 1.44 15.01 -1.79
CA ASN A 66 2.41 13.94 -1.58
C ASN A 66 3.17 14.02 -0.25
N ASN A 67 3.40 15.22 0.27
CA ASN A 67 4.19 15.42 1.47
C ASN A 67 3.34 15.84 2.67
N GLN A 68 2.80 17.08 2.64
CA GLN A 68 2.13 17.65 3.82
C GLN A 68 0.87 16.89 4.19
N ARG A 69 -0.02 16.66 3.22
CA ARG A 69 -1.32 15.99 3.43
C ARG A 69 -1.15 14.52 3.81
N SER A 70 -0.27 13.82 3.12
CA SER A 70 -0.09 12.37 3.32
C SER A 70 0.92 12.01 4.41
N GLN A 71 1.64 12.96 5.00
CA GLN A 71 2.62 12.67 6.07
C GLN A 71 2.04 11.87 7.25
N PRO A 72 0.82 12.15 7.76
CA PRO A 72 0.22 11.32 8.81
C PRO A 72 -0.04 9.88 8.37
N PHE A 73 -0.39 9.69 7.08
CA PHE A 73 -0.62 8.37 6.48
C PHE A 73 0.68 7.57 6.44
N ASP A 74 1.73 8.21 5.93
CA ASP A 74 3.07 7.66 5.82
C ASP A 74 3.62 7.22 7.19
N ARG A 75 3.54 8.08 8.20
CA ARG A 75 4.00 7.80 9.57
C ARG A 75 3.25 6.63 10.22
N SER A 76 1.94 6.55 9.98
CA SER A 76 1.12 5.47 10.55
C SER A 76 1.47 4.14 9.88
N TRP A 77 1.69 4.12 8.56
CA TRP A 77 2.17 2.95 7.87
C TRP A 77 3.57 2.53 8.36
N GLU A 78 4.51 3.43 8.45
CA GLU A 78 5.87 3.16 8.94
C GLU A 78 5.87 2.50 10.32
N ARG A 79 5.03 2.97 11.25
CA ARG A 79 4.89 2.36 12.58
C ARG A 79 4.31 0.95 12.51
N LEU A 80 3.24 0.75 11.74
CA LEU A 80 2.63 -0.58 11.60
C LEU A 80 3.60 -1.55 10.91
N SER A 81 4.21 -1.14 9.82
CA SER A 81 5.19 -1.94 9.07
C SER A 81 6.38 -2.34 9.93
N ALA A 82 6.92 -1.41 10.73
CA ALA A 82 8.00 -1.70 11.69
C ALA A 82 7.56 -2.74 12.74
N ALA A 83 6.35 -2.61 13.29
CA ALA A 83 5.83 -3.56 14.26
C ALA A 83 5.60 -4.97 13.69
N LEU A 84 5.19 -5.05 12.41
CA LEU A 84 5.05 -6.31 11.69
C LEU A 84 6.42 -6.98 11.44
N ARG A 85 7.41 -6.22 11.00
CA ARG A 85 8.78 -6.72 10.79
C ARG A 85 9.49 -7.13 12.07
N ALA A 86 9.18 -6.49 13.19
CA ALA A 86 9.75 -6.84 14.50
C ALA A 86 9.29 -8.22 15.02
N LYS A 87 8.23 -8.80 14.45
CA LYS A 87 7.82 -10.15 14.82
C LYS A 87 8.72 -11.21 14.20
N THR A 88 9.20 -12.13 15.03
CA THR A 88 10.09 -13.23 14.59
C THR A 88 9.43 -14.10 13.52
N ALA A 89 8.12 -14.35 13.65
CA ALA A 89 7.31 -15.02 12.65
C ALA A 89 5.88 -14.45 12.70
N LEU A 90 5.30 -14.25 11.52
CA LEU A 90 3.89 -13.99 11.36
C LEU A 90 3.21 -15.26 10.89
N ARG A 91 2.10 -15.63 11.52
CA ARG A 91 1.31 -16.81 11.15
C ARG A 91 -0.12 -16.41 10.81
N PRO A 92 -0.79 -17.15 9.93
CA PRO A 92 -2.21 -16.95 9.69
C PRO A 92 -3.00 -17.04 11.01
N GLY A 93 -3.87 -16.06 11.25
CA GLY A 93 -4.67 -15.97 12.47
C GLY A 93 -4.03 -15.22 13.62
N ASP A 94 -2.74 -14.88 13.56
CA ASP A 94 -2.07 -14.03 14.56
C ASP A 94 -2.82 -12.72 14.75
N ARG A 95 -2.74 -12.19 15.98
CA ARG A 95 -3.34 -10.92 16.36
C ARG A 95 -2.25 -9.93 16.70
N ILE A 96 -2.27 -8.79 16.01
CA ILE A 96 -1.40 -7.64 16.28
C ILE A 96 -2.14 -6.71 17.23
N ASP A 97 -1.59 -6.50 18.42
CA ASP A 97 -2.12 -5.54 19.38
C ASP A 97 -1.84 -4.11 18.90
N LEU A 98 -2.87 -3.49 18.34
CA LEU A 98 -2.79 -2.13 17.83
C LEU A 98 -2.64 -1.08 18.94
N GLY A 99 -3.04 -1.40 20.18
CA GLY A 99 -2.83 -0.53 21.31
C GLY A 99 -1.35 -0.36 21.65
N LYS A 100 -0.54 -1.41 21.45
CA LYS A 100 0.92 -1.33 21.56
C LYS A 100 1.57 -0.58 20.40
N VAL A 101 1.05 -0.75 19.18
CA VAL A 101 1.55 -0.05 18.00
C VAL A 101 1.18 1.44 18.02
N PHE A 102 -0.05 1.76 18.41
CA PHE A 102 -0.63 3.10 18.39
C PHE A 102 -1.27 3.47 19.74
N PRO A 103 -0.49 3.68 20.81
CA PRO A 103 -1.03 4.02 22.12
C PRO A 103 -1.93 5.26 22.05
N GLY A 104 -3.18 5.12 22.55
CA GLY A 104 -4.16 6.21 22.59
C GLY A 104 -4.76 6.66 21.25
N ALA A 105 -4.29 6.13 20.10
CA ALA A 105 -4.65 6.65 18.80
C ALA A 105 -5.00 5.59 17.74
N VAL A 106 -5.39 4.38 18.15
CA VAL A 106 -5.60 3.23 17.25
C VAL A 106 -6.52 3.57 16.07
N ARG A 107 -7.70 4.13 16.34
CA ARG A 107 -8.72 4.40 15.33
C ARG A 107 -8.20 5.40 14.26
N LYS A 108 -7.61 6.51 14.70
CA LYS A 108 -7.02 7.52 13.81
C LYS A 108 -5.84 6.98 13.02
N SER A 109 -4.96 6.24 13.68
CA SER A 109 -3.76 5.68 13.02
C SER A 109 -4.11 4.60 12.00
N MET A 110 -5.11 3.75 12.28
CA MET A 110 -5.55 2.75 11.32
C MET A 110 -6.32 3.36 10.14
N LEU A 111 -7.05 4.47 10.34
CA LEU A 111 -7.56 5.27 9.24
C LEU A 111 -6.42 5.83 8.38
N ASN A 112 -5.36 6.35 8.99
CA ASN A 112 -4.19 6.83 8.26
C ASN A 112 -3.48 5.70 7.48
N VAL A 113 -3.34 4.51 8.06
CA VAL A 113 -2.82 3.32 7.34
C VAL A 113 -3.68 2.99 6.13
N HIS A 114 -4.99 3.03 6.27
CA HIS A 114 -5.91 2.82 5.16
C HIS A 114 -5.70 3.88 4.07
N LEU A 115 -5.61 5.16 4.43
CA LEU A 115 -5.40 6.26 3.50
C LEU A 115 -4.02 6.21 2.81
N TYR A 116 -3.00 5.67 3.46
CA TYR A 116 -1.72 5.37 2.82
C TYR A 116 -1.92 4.43 1.62
N PHE A 117 -2.66 3.34 1.79
CA PHE A 117 -2.94 2.41 0.71
C PHE A 117 -3.94 2.93 -0.31
N VAL A 118 -4.94 3.72 0.10
CA VAL A 118 -5.83 4.45 -0.82
C VAL A 118 -5.03 5.38 -1.74
N LYS A 119 -4.03 6.09 -1.18
CA LYS A 119 -3.12 6.95 -1.97
C LYS A 119 -2.32 6.12 -2.99
N LEU A 120 -1.68 5.05 -2.57
CA LEU A 120 -0.90 4.19 -3.48
C LEU A 120 -1.77 3.58 -4.58
N PHE A 121 -2.93 3.04 -4.20
CA PHE A 121 -3.87 2.44 -5.15
C PHE A 121 -4.38 3.47 -6.16
N GLY A 122 -4.69 4.69 -5.70
CA GLY A 122 -5.06 5.83 -6.55
C GLY A 122 -3.94 6.21 -7.54
N CYS A 123 -2.67 6.17 -7.12
CA CYS A 123 -1.55 6.37 -8.05
C CYS A 123 -1.51 5.31 -9.15
N ILE A 124 -1.77 4.04 -8.82
CA ILE A 124 -1.79 2.95 -9.80
C ILE A 124 -2.97 3.10 -10.76
N ILE A 125 -4.16 3.45 -10.27
CA ILE A 125 -5.35 3.72 -11.11
C ILE A 125 -5.04 4.85 -12.10
N ALA A 126 -4.47 5.96 -11.61
CA ALA A 126 -4.15 7.12 -12.44
C ALA A 126 -3.05 6.82 -13.48
N GLU A 127 -2.08 5.95 -13.14
CA GLU A 127 -1.01 5.52 -14.05
C GLU A 127 -1.51 4.57 -15.14
N SER A 128 -2.36 3.62 -14.76
CA SER A 128 -2.84 2.54 -15.63
C SER A 128 -4.11 2.90 -16.39
N SER A 129 -4.69 4.08 -16.16
CA SER A 129 -5.96 4.52 -16.76
C SER A 129 -7.09 3.49 -16.60
N LEU A 130 -7.13 2.83 -15.45
CA LEU A 130 -8.15 1.84 -15.16
C LEU A 130 -9.53 2.51 -15.02
N PRO A 131 -10.61 1.86 -15.47
CA PRO A 131 -11.97 2.40 -15.41
C PRO A 131 -12.56 2.28 -13.98
N ILE A 132 -11.85 2.81 -13.01
CA ILE A 132 -12.27 2.96 -11.61
C ILE A 132 -12.38 4.46 -11.33
N ASP A 133 -13.43 4.88 -10.66
CA ASP A 133 -13.65 6.30 -10.35
C ASP A 133 -12.58 6.83 -9.39
N ILE A 134 -11.59 7.53 -9.94
CA ILE A 134 -10.50 8.16 -9.18
C ILE A 134 -11.00 9.29 -8.28
N HIS A 135 -12.18 9.86 -8.56
CA HIS A 135 -12.73 10.95 -7.76
C HIS A 135 -13.07 10.50 -6.34
N GLU A 136 -13.62 9.29 -6.16
CA GLU A 136 -13.89 8.74 -4.81
C GLU A 136 -12.58 8.59 -4.00
N PHE A 137 -11.47 8.21 -4.64
CA PHE A 137 -10.15 8.14 -4.01
C PHE A 137 -9.64 9.53 -3.63
N SER A 138 -9.79 10.51 -4.52
CA SER A 138 -9.39 11.89 -4.26
C SER A 138 -10.16 12.47 -3.07
N GLN A 139 -11.46 12.26 -3.01
CA GLN A 139 -12.30 12.71 -1.89
C GLN A 139 -11.88 12.09 -0.56
N ALA A 140 -11.58 10.79 -0.53
CA ALA A 140 -11.09 10.13 0.68
C ALA A 140 -9.79 10.76 1.20
N ILE A 141 -8.85 11.09 0.30
CA ILE A 141 -7.57 11.75 0.65
C ILE A 141 -7.81 13.19 1.10
N LEU A 142 -8.66 13.96 0.40
CA LEU A 142 -8.92 15.37 0.70
C LEU A 142 -9.64 15.56 2.03
N SER A 143 -10.62 14.71 2.32
CA SER A 143 -11.42 14.77 3.56
C SER A 143 -10.80 13.98 4.72
N ALA A 144 -9.68 13.28 4.49
CA ALA A 144 -9.07 12.34 5.44
C ALA A 144 -10.10 11.33 6.01
N SER A 145 -10.99 10.81 5.15
CA SER A 145 -12.02 9.83 5.48
C SER A 145 -11.74 8.47 4.84
N ALA A 146 -12.33 7.41 5.39
CA ALA A 146 -12.16 6.07 4.83
C ALA A 146 -12.82 5.96 3.45
N HIS A 147 -12.12 5.37 2.47
CA HIS A 147 -12.70 5.03 1.18
C HIS A 147 -13.60 3.79 1.31
N PRO A 148 -14.92 3.89 1.00
CA PRO A 148 -15.89 2.85 1.37
C PRO A 148 -15.69 1.50 0.67
N LYS A 149 -15.03 1.49 -0.48
CA LYS A 149 -14.84 0.32 -1.34
C LYS A 149 -13.44 -0.31 -1.21
N VAL A 150 -12.52 0.30 -0.44
CA VAL A 150 -11.16 -0.21 -0.28
C VAL A 150 -11.03 -0.98 1.03
N HIS A 151 -10.52 -2.20 0.94
CA HIS A 151 -10.30 -3.10 2.06
C HIS A 151 -8.86 -3.59 2.06
N LEU A 152 -8.30 -3.86 3.23
CA LEU A 152 -6.92 -4.29 3.39
C LEU A 152 -6.83 -5.62 4.11
N ALA A 153 -5.89 -6.47 3.71
CA ALA A 153 -5.51 -7.66 4.45
C ALA A 153 -3.99 -7.74 4.57
N ILE A 154 -3.51 -8.23 5.70
CA ILE A 154 -2.08 -8.52 5.91
C ILE A 154 -1.95 -10.02 6.07
N SER A 155 -1.09 -10.63 5.26
CA SER A 155 -0.81 -12.06 5.30
C SER A 155 0.68 -12.33 5.45
N PRO A 156 1.09 -13.43 6.11
CA PRO A 156 2.48 -13.85 6.10
C PRO A 156 2.86 -14.33 4.70
N LEU A 157 4.12 -14.22 4.35
CA LEU A 157 4.67 -14.96 3.22
C LEU A 157 4.99 -16.38 3.67
N THR A 158 4.26 -17.34 3.11
CA THR A 158 4.44 -18.77 3.39
C THR A 158 5.68 -19.36 2.73
N TYR A 159 6.15 -18.73 1.67
CA TYR A 159 7.34 -19.13 0.92
C TYR A 159 8.40 -18.04 1.07
N GLY A 160 9.25 -18.17 2.10
CA GLY A 160 10.40 -17.29 2.27
C GLY A 160 11.42 -17.54 1.18
N LEU A 161 11.80 -16.52 0.43
CA LEU A 161 13.02 -16.58 -0.37
C LEU A 161 14.21 -16.63 0.59
N PRO A 162 15.33 -17.29 0.21
CA PRO A 162 16.53 -17.35 1.05
C PRO A 162 17.23 -16.00 1.19
N PHE A 163 16.67 -14.95 0.60
CA PHE A 163 17.19 -13.57 0.62
C PHE A 163 16.04 -12.60 0.83
N ALA A 164 16.35 -11.43 1.39
CA ALA A 164 15.41 -10.35 1.57
C ALA A 164 14.87 -9.86 0.22
N SER A 165 13.57 -9.73 0.11
CA SER A 165 12.90 -9.30 -1.12
C SER A 165 11.71 -8.41 -0.82
N VAL A 166 11.44 -7.52 -1.76
CA VAL A 166 10.24 -6.69 -1.77
C VAL A 166 9.66 -6.66 -3.18
N GLY A 167 8.37 -6.46 -3.28
CA GLY A 167 7.73 -6.41 -4.60
C GLY A 167 6.30 -5.92 -4.52
N TYR A 168 5.73 -5.73 -5.68
CA TYR A 168 4.30 -5.45 -5.84
C TYR A 168 3.81 -6.12 -7.12
N SER A 169 2.53 -6.46 -7.14
CA SER A 169 1.88 -7.04 -8.32
C SER A 169 1.43 -5.96 -9.28
N ASP A 170 1.11 -6.36 -10.51
CA ASP A 170 0.19 -5.60 -11.33
C ASP A 170 -1.20 -5.60 -10.67
N MET A 171 -2.03 -4.64 -11.07
CA MET A 171 -3.41 -4.61 -10.61
C MET A 171 -4.26 -5.62 -11.38
N ASN A 172 -4.85 -6.56 -10.67
CA ASN A 172 -5.80 -7.51 -11.23
C ASN A 172 -7.22 -6.97 -11.07
N THR A 173 -8.00 -6.97 -12.15
CA THR A 173 -9.39 -6.50 -12.15
C THR A 173 -10.35 -7.58 -12.60
N ALA A 174 -11.54 -7.60 -12.01
CA ALA A 174 -12.67 -8.37 -12.49
C ALA A 174 -13.81 -7.41 -12.83
N GLN A 175 -14.43 -7.60 -13.98
CA GLN A 175 -15.51 -6.75 -14.46
C GLN A 175 -16.84 -7.49 -14.43
N VAL A 176 -17.90 -6.75 -14.08
CA VAL A 176 -19.28 -7.19 -14.17
C VAL A 176 -20.05 -6.11 -14.94
N ASN A 177 -20.75 -6.51 -15.99
CA ASN A 177 -21.50 -5.59 -16.87
C ASN A 177 -20.67 -4.40 -17.38
N GLY A 178 -19.41 -4.65 -17.76
CA GLY A 178 -18.49 -3.63 -18.30
C GLY A 178 -17.92 -2.65 -17.28
N ARG A 179 -18.20 -2.82 -15.98
CA ARG A 179 -17.63 -2.02 -14.89
C ARG A 179 -16.69 -2.86 -14.04
N VAL A 180 -15.63 -2.26 -13.52
CA VAL A 180 -14.75 -2.93 -12.56
C VAL A 180 -15.53 -3.15 -11.27
N ALA A 181 -15.86 -4.42 -11.00
CA ALA A 181 -16.52 -4.84 -9.78
C ALA A 181 -15.52 -5.08 -8.64
N TYR A 182 -14.36 -5.64 -9.00
CA TYR A 182 -13.26 -5.92 -8.07
C TYR A 182 -11.94 -5.51 -8.67
N ALA A 183 -11.03 -5.02 -7.83
CA ALA A 183 -9.64 -4.87 -8.18
C ALA A 183 -8.76 -5.27 -6.99
N THR A 184 -7.62 -5.91 -7.26
CA THR A 184 -6.67 -6.32 -6.22
C THR A 184 -5.25 -5.95 -6.59
N TRP A 185 -4.50 -5.53 -5.59
CA TRP A 185 -3.09 -5.21 -5.68
C TRP A 185 -2.37 -5.72 -4.45
N PHE A 186 -1.15 -6.21 -4.61
CA PHE A 186 -0.33 -6.76 -3.55
C PHE A 186 0.97 -5.96 -3.40
N LEU A 187 1.30 -5.65 -2.15
CA LEU A 187 2.60 -5.14 -1.74
C LEU A 187 3.26 -6.19 -0.84
N THR A 188 4.39 -6.71 -1.25
CA THR A 188 5.17 -7.70 -0.50
C THR A 188 6.39 -7.04 0.12
N LEU A 189 6.59 -7.24 1.42
CA LEU A 189 7.69 -6.69 2.20
C LEU A 189 8.36 -7.79 3.01
N ASP A 190 9.36 -8.43 2.41
CA ASP A 190 10.17 -9.50 3.01
C ASP A 190 9.34 -10.66 3.58
N ARG A 191 8.77 -10.52 4.77
CA ARG A 191 8.08 -11.58 5.51
C ARG A 191 6.56 -11.53 5.45
N PHE A 192 6.00 -10.46 4.92
CA PHE A 192 4.55 -10.31 4.83
C PHE A 192 4.12 -9.59 3.56
N SER A 193 2.86 -9.75 3.23
CA SER A 193 2.22 -9.06 2.12
C SER A 193 1.00 -8.29 2.61
N VAL A 194 0.77 -7.15 1.99
CA VAL A 194 -0.47 -6.38 2.12
C VAL A 194 -1.27 -6.53 0.83
N ARG A 195 -2.48 -7.05 0.94
CA ARG A 195 -3.44 -7.09 -0.15
C ARG A 195 -4.37 -5.89 -0.03
N VAL A 196 -4.40 -5.07 -1.06
CA VAL A 196 -5.35 -3.97 -1.22
C VAL A 196 -6.44 -4.42 -2.17
N MET A 197 -7.69 -4.30 -1.76
CA MET A 197 -8.85 -4.76 -2.52
C MET A 197 -9.85 -3.63 -2.66
N TYR A 198 -10.25 -3.37 -3.88
CA TYR A 198 -11.41 -2.58 -4.22
C TYR A 198 -12.58 -3.52 -4.51
N ALA A 199 -13.76 -3.25 -3.96
CA ALA A 199 -14.96 -4.02 -4.22
C ALA A 199 -16.18 -3.11 -4.23
N GLU A 200 -16.97 -3.17 -5.30
CA GLU A 200 -18.24 -2.45 -5.39
C GLU A 200 -19.22 -2.92 -4.30
N PRO A 201 -20.04 -2.03 -3.71
CA PRO A 201 -20.93 -2.38 -2.61
C PRO A 201 -21.99 -3.43 -2.95
N THR A 202 -22.38 -3.50 -4.23
CA THR A 202 -23.40 -4.43 -4.74
C THR A 202 -22.87 -5.84 -4.98
N GLU A 203 -21.56 -6.02 -4.91
CA GLU A 203 -20.92 -7.28 -5.26
C GLU A 203 -20.73 -8.21 -4.06
N HIS A 204 -20.56 -9.51 -4.36
CA HIS A 204 -20.31 -10.53 -3.35
C HIS A 204 -19.03 -10.25 -2.55
N ARG A 205 -19.12 -10.31 -1.23
CA ARG A 205 -18.02 -9.98 -0.33
C ARG A 205 -17.20 -11.16 0.17
N LYS A 206 -17.36 -12.35 -0.42
CA LYS A 206 -16.59 -13.55 -0.02
C LYS A 206 -15.08 -13.33 -0.11
N GLY A 207 -14.59 -12.62 -1.11
CA GLY A 207 -13.17 -12.28 -1.26
C GLY A 207 -12.62 -11.31 -0.21
N LEU A 208 -13.49 -10.68 0.59
CA LEU A 208 -13.14 -9.75 1.67
C LEU A 208 -13.08 -10.42 3.06
N ILE A 209 -13.29 -11.73 3.15
CA ILE A 209 -13.22 -12.48 4.40
C ILE A 209 -11.94 -12.14 5.14
N ASP A 210 -11.27 -12.13 5.80
CA ASP A 210 -10.01 -11.77 6.45
C ASP A 210 -9.45 -10.36 6.12
N SER A 211 -10.21 -9.53 5.43
CA SER A 211 -9.85 -8.14 5.23
C SER A 211 -10.44 -7.23 6.30
N TRP A 212 -9.86 -6.07 6.45
CA TRP A 212 -10.34 -5.05 7.37
C TRP A 212 -10.59 -3.72 6.65
N HIS A 213 -11.45 -2.93 7.25
CA HIS A 213 -11.75 -1.55 6.89
C HIS A 213 -11.69 -0.70 8.17
N PRO A 214 -11.35 0.60 8.14
CA PRO A 214 -11.28 1.45 9.33
C PRO A 214 -12.54 1.45 10.20
N SER A 215 -13.72 1.29 9.59
CA SER A 215 -15.00 1.21 10.31
C SER A 215 -15.15 -0.06 11.17
N THR A 216 -14.42 -1.12 10.86
CA THR A 216 -14.51 -2.42 11.55
C THR A 216 -13.34 -2.70 12.49
N ILE A 217 -12.25 -1.91 12.37
CA ILE A 217 -11.04 -2.12 13.16
C ILE A 217 -11.27 -1.78 14.64
N LYS A 218 -10.80 -2.67 15.51
CA LYS A 218 -10.84 -2.51 16.97
C LYS A 218 -9.41 -2.42 17.51
N LYS A 219 -9.15 -3.06 18.65
CA LYS A 219 -7.83 -3.06 19.31
C LYS A 219 -6.81 -4.01 18.66
N CYS A 220 -7.27 -4.93 17.84
CA CYS A 220 -6.39 -5.93 17.22
C CYS A 220 -6.59 -5.97 15.71
N LEU A 221 -5.49 -6.14 14.98
CA LEU A 221 -5.47 -6.49 13.58
C LEU A 221 -5.19 -7.99 13.46
N ARG A 222 -6.04 -8.71 12.75
CA ARG A 222 -5.85 -10.13 12.48
C ARG A 222 -5.01 -10.33 11.22
N VAL A 223 -4.02 -11.21 11.30
CA VAL A 223 -3.24 -11.65 10.13
C VAL A 223 -4.11 -12.60 9.32
N SER A 224 -4.26 -12.33 8.04
CA SER A 224 -5.08 -13.09 7.09
C SER A 224 -4.49 -14.48 6.86
N ARG A 225 -5.35 -15.40 6.41
CA ARG A 225 -4.96 -16.77 6.01
C ARG A 225 -4.49 -16.89 4.56
N PHE A 226 -4.65 -15.83 3.78
CA PHE A 226 -4.31 -15.83 2.34
C PHE A 226 -3.18 -14.90 2.02
#